data_49679feb1e8a69e8ba5410f224e37a23
#
_entry.id   49679feb1e8a69e8ba5410f224e37a23
#
_cell.length_a   1.000
_cell.length_b   1.000
_cell.length_c   1.000
_cell.angle_alpha   90.00
_cell.angle_beta   90.00
_cell.angle_gamma   90.00
#
_symmetry.space_group_name_H-M   'P 1'
#
loop_
_entity.id
_entity.type
_entity.pdbx_description
1 polymer ?
#
loop_
_entity_poly.entity_id
_entity_poly.type
_entity_poly.pdbx_seq_one_letter_code
_entity_poly.pdbx_strand_id
1 'polypeptide(L)'
;MKVKSRYDIIIGEYPFHKELKKEIVPLLEKYPDQPNINSNVKATHTEWDWGGDIASVKKFRKYILNEVPIPISRGGATYSLYCRDFWGNIYRKNDYTDDHNHSPYYMSFVYFLKATWYNSSLVFTHYGQKIRPREGKYVIFPSHLQHHVPKHRFRKSRITLSGNLNFKES
;
A
#
# COMPACT_ATOMS: atom_id res chain seq x y z
N MET A 1 17.40 -4.14 -1.08
CA MET A 1 18.07 -2.84 -0.84
C MET A 1 17.01 -1.82 -0.50
N LYS A 2 17.08 -1.20 0.67
CA LYS A 2 16.16 -0.12 1.06
C LYS A 2 16.74 1.21 0.60
N VAL A 3 15.92 2.05 0.00
CA VAL A 3 16.30 3.42 -0.36
C VAL A 3 15.39 4.37 0.42
N LYS A 4 15.97 5.23 1.24
CA LYS A 4 15.26 6.32 1.89
C LYS A 4 15.31 7.54 0.95
N SER A 5 14.15 8.05 0.56
CA SER A 5 14.06 9.26 -0.26
C SER A 5 14.18 10.52 0.61
N ARG A 6 14.36 11.68 -0.04
CA ARG A 6 14.43 13.00 0.61
C ARG A 6 13.22 13.33 1.52
N TYR A 7 12.12 12.61 1.41
CA TYR A 7 10.85 12.88 2.09
C TYR A 7 10.42 11.76 3.04
N ASP A 8 11.38 11.00 3.59
CA ASP A 8 11.13 9.86 4.47
C ASP A 8 10.30 8.72 3.83
N ILE A 9 10.25 8.68 2.50
CA ILE A 9 9.64 7.57 1.77
C ILE A 9 10.62 6.40 1.76
N ILE A 10 10.17 5.25 2.25
CA ILE A 10 10.95 4.01 2.29
C ILE A 10 10.49 3.14 1.11
N ILE A 11 11.44 2.72 0.29
CA ILE A 11 11.17 1.84 -0.85
C ILE A 11 12.00 0.57 -0.67
N GLY A 12 11.35 -0.57 -0.76
CA GLY A 12 12.01 -1.86 -0.65
C GLY A 12 11.29 -2.96 -1.43
N GLU A 13 11.75 -4.19 -1.24
CA GLU A 13 11.18 -5.37 -1.87
C GLU A 13 10.84 -6.41 -0.81
N TYR A 14 9.67 -7.03 -0.95
CA TYR A 14 9.24 -8.11 -0.07
C TYR A 14 9.85 -9.43 -0.54
N PRO A 15 10.66 -10.10 0.28
CA PRO A 15 11.41 -11.28 -0.16
C PRO A 15 10.54 -12.49 -0.48
N PHE A 16 9.34 -12.59 0.12
CA PHE A 16 8.40 -13.69 -0.08
C PHE A 16 7.29 -13.32 -1.07
N HIS A 17 7.59 -12.45 -2.03
CA HIS A 17 6.61 -11.95 -3.01
C HIS A 17 5.93 -13.07 -3.79
N LYS A 18 6.68 -14.05 -4.28
CA LYS A 18 6.14 -15.14 -5.13
C LYS A 18 5.07 -15.96 -4.40
N GLU A 19 5.32 -16.25 -3.13
CA GLU A 19 4.39 -17.01 -2.28
C GLU A 19 3.10 -16.20 -2.04
N LEU A 20 3.25 -14.95 -1.60
CA LEU A 20 2.12 -14.06 -1.35
C LEU A 20 1.29 -13.84 -2.63
N LYS A 21 1.93 -13.59 -3.76
CA LYS A 21 1.26 -13.40 -5.05
C LYS A 21 0.46 -14.64 -5.46
N LYS A 22 1.05 -15.83 -5.35
CA LYS A 22 0.40 -17.09 -5.73
C LYS A 22 -0.89 -17.33 -4.95
N GLU A 23 -0.89 -17.01 -3.67
CA GLU A 23 -2.05 -17.19 -2.79
C GLU A 23 -3.10 -16.08 -2.96
N ILE A 24 -2.68 -14.82 -3.01
CA ILE A 24 -3.59 -13.68 -2.86
C ILE A 24 -4.17 -13.18 -4.18
N VAL A 25 -3.42 -13.22 -5.29
CA VAL A 25 -3.94 -12.72 -6.58
C VAL A 25 -5.22 -13.44 -7.02
N PRO A 26 -5.33 -14.79 -6.96
CA PRO A 26 -6.57 -15.46 -7.33
C PRO A 26 -7.78 -15.08 -6.48
N LEU A 27 -7.57 -14.73 -5.21
CA LEU A 27 -8.63 -14.28 -4.31
C LEU A 27 -9.12 -12.88 -4.71
N LEU A 28 -8.19 -11.96 -4.97
CA LEU A 28 -8.51 -10.58 -5.36
C LEU A 28 -9.13 -10.50 -6.76
N GLU A 29 -8.68 -11.32 -7.71
CA GLU A 29 -9.23 -11.32 -9.07
C GLU A 29 -10.69 -11.78 -9.15
N LYS A 30 -11.19 -12.48 -8.12
CA LYS A 30 -12.60 -12.87 -8.00
C LYS A 30 -13.51 -11.74 -7.52
N TYR A 31 -12.95 -10.65 -7.01
CA TYR A 31 -13.77 -9.50 -6.62
C TYR A 31 -14.52 -8.94 -7.83
N PRO A 32 -15.84 -8.73 -7.70
CA PRO A 32 -16.64 -8.16 -8.77
C PRO A 32 -16.13 -6.77 -9.13
N ASP A 33 -16.32 -6.38 -10.38
CA ASP A 33 -15.96 -5.03 -10.85
C ASP A 33 -16.97 -4.01 -10.31
N GLN A 34 -16.77 -3.62 -9.06
CA GLN A 34 -17.59 -2.65 -8.35
C GLN A 34 -16.70 -1.51 -7.84
N PRO A 35 -16.41 -0.50 -8.69
CA PRO A 35 -15.69 0.68 -8.23
C PRO A 35 -16.50 1.37 -7.14
N ASN A 36 -15.88 1.59 -5.99
CA ASN A 36 -16.49 2.33 -4.91
C ASN A 36 -16.53 3.81 -5.25
N ILE A 37 -17.65 4.29 -5.77
CA ILE A 37 -17.85 5.68 -6.18
C ILE A 37 -17.71 6.69 -5.03
N ASN A 38 -17.91 6.25 -3.80
CA ASN A 38 -17.81 7.08 -2.58
C ASN A 38 -16.40 7.10 -1.97
N SER A 39 -15.46 6.36 -2.53
CA SER A 39 -14.05 6.32 -2.10
C SER A 39 -13.19 7.19 -3.01
N ASN A 40 -12.04 7.68 -2.50
CA ASN A 40 -10.99 8.28 -3.32
C ASN A 40 -10.44 7.29 -4.37
N VAL A 41 -10.53 5.99 -4.09
CA VAL A 41 -10.14 4.92 -4.99
C VAL A 41 -11.28 4.62 -5.95
N LYS A 42 -11.16 5.09 -7.19
CA LYS A 42 -12.11 4.80 -8.30
C LYS A 42 -11.66 3.51 -9.01
N ALA A 43 -11.59 2.43 -8.23
CA ALA A 43 -11.22 1.08 -8.64
C ALA A 43 -11.95 0.09 -7.72
N THR A 44 -11.86 -1.20 -8.01
CA THR A 44 -12.35 -2.23 -7.09
C THR A 44 -11.50 -2.21 -5.81
N HIS A 45 -12.18 -2.13 -4.69
CA HIS A 45 -11.58 -2.02 -3.35
C HIS A 45 -12.19 -3.09 -2.45
N THR A 46 -11.35 -3.85 -1.75
CA THR A 46 -11.85 -4.81 -0.75
C THR A 46 -12.35 -4.08 0.50
N GLU A 47 -13.01 -4.81 1.38
CA GLU A 47 -13.31 -4.34 2.73
C GLU A 47 -12.01 -4.01 3.51
N TRP A 48 -12.17 -3.21 4.56
CA TRP A 48 -11.11 -2.90 5.52
C TRP A 48 -10.74 -4.16 6.32
N ASP A 49 -9.45 -4.29 6.61
CA ASP A 49 -8.85 -5.46 7.27
C ASP A 49 -8.99 -6.80 6.49
N TRP A 50 -9.09 -6.68 5.17
CA TRP A 50 -9.18 -7.83 4.26
C TRP A 50 -8.03 -8.83 4.48
N GLY A 51 -8.38 -10.11 4.49
CA GLY A 51 -7.39 -11.19 4.58
C GLY A 51 -6.70 -11.28 5.95
N GLY A 52 -7.28 -10.67 7.00
CA GLY A 52 -6.73 -10.69 8.35
C GLY A 52 -6.47 -12.09 8.91
N ASP A 53 -7.19 -13.11 8.45
CA ASP A 53 -6.99 -14.52 8.84
C ASP A 53 -5.99 -15.28 7.98
N ILE A 54 -5.59 -14.75 6.82
CA ILE A 54 -4.67 -15.40 5.89
C ILE A 54 -3.23 -15.32 6.43
N ALA A 55 -2.59 -16.47 6.58
CA ALA A 55 -1.25 -16.55 7.19
C ALA A 55 -0.17 -15.75 6.42
N SER A 56 -0.18 -15.78 5.09
CA SER A 56 0.75 -15.02 4.26
C SER A 56 0.53 -13.50 4.38
N VAL A 57 -0.73 -13.05 4.54
CA VAL A 57 -1.07 -11.65 4.80
C VAL A 57 -0.58 -11.21 6.18
N LYS A 58 -0.78 -12.04 7.22
CA LYS A 58 -0.22 -11.76 8.57
C LYS A 58 1.31 -11.63 8.52
N LYS A 59 1.99 -12.55 7.83
CA LYS A 59 3.44 -12.51 7.62
C LYS A 59 3.88 -11.24 6.91
N PHE A 60 3.18 -10.85 5.85
CA PHE A 60 3.45 -9.63 5.10
C PHE A 60 3.23 -8.36 5.94
N ARG A 61 2.10 -8.24 6.65
CA ARG A 61 1.82 -7.10 7.55
C ARG A 61 2.91 -6.95 8.61
N LYS A 62 3.33 -8.06 9.25
CA LYS A 62 4.43 -8.05 10.22
C LYS A 62 5.76 -7.59 9.60
N TYR A 63 6.05 -8.03 8.37
CA TYR A 63 7.24 -7.59 7.65
C TYR A 63 7.21 -6.07 7.43
N ILE A 64 6.11 -5.50 6.92
CA ILE A 64 5.98 -4.06 6.69
C ILE A 64 6.15 -3.26 7.99
N LEU A 65 5.59 -3.72 9.10
CA LEU A 65 5.76 -3.07 10.42
C LEU A 65 7.24 -2.99 10.83
N ASN A 66 8.02 -4.03 10.58
CA ASN A 66 9.45 -4.06 10.90
C ASN A 66 10.31 -3.16 9.98
N GLU A 67 9.76 -2.71 8.85
CA GLU A 67 10.46 -1.82 7.93
C GLU A 67 10.34 -0.34 8.32
N VAL A 68 9.40 0.00 9.22
CA VAL A 68 9.15 1.37 9.67
C VAL A 68 10.04 1.70 10.86
N PRO A 69 10.83 2.79 10.81
CA PRO A 69 11.59 3.24 11.96
C PRO A 69 10.63 3.73 13.06
N ILE A 70 10.77 3.19 14.25
CA ILE A 70 10.03 3.66 15.43
C ILE A 70 10.80 4.85 16.01
N PRO A 71 10.18 6.00 16.24
CA PRO A 71 10.82 7.12 16.89
C PRO A 71 11.25 6.73 18.31
N ILE A 72 12.49 7.11 18.70
CA ILE A 72 12.95 6.93 20.08
C ILE A 72 12.21 7.95 20.94
N SER A 73 11.41 7.47 21.88
CA SER A 73 10.73 8.34 22.83
C SER A 73 11.74 8.93 23.82
N ARG A 74 11.74 10.26 23.98
CA ARG A 74 12.50 10.95 25.02
C ARG A 74 11.71 10.92 26.34
N GLY A 75 11.55 9.78 26.96
CA GLY A 75 10.77 9.70 28.21
C GLY A 75 10.40 8.30 28.64
N GLY A 76 11.01 7.29 28.03
CA GLY A 76 10.85 5.89 28.47
C GLY A 76 9.53 5.22 28.04
N ALA A 77 8.63 5.93 27.36
CA ALA A 77 7.44 5.31 26.79
C ALA A 77 7.82 4.39 25.62
N THR A 78 7.38 3.16 25.65
CA THR A 78 7.53 2.21 24.55
C THR A 78 6.32 2.29 23.65
N TYR A 79 6.55 2.59 22.37
CA TYR A 79 5.50 2.57 21.35
C TYR A 79 5.66 1.33 20.48
N SER A 80 4.56 0.67 20.19
CA SER A 80 4.53 -0.38 19.19
C SER A 80 3.70 0.08 17.98
N LEU A 81 4.12 -0.30 16.78
CA LEU A 81 3.35 -0.05 15.57
C LEU A 81 2.38 -1.20 15.32
N TYR A 82 1.20 -0.84 14.83
CA TYR A 82 0.23 -1.80 14.33
C TYR A 82 -0.36 -1.36 13.00
N CYS A 83 -0.80 -2.31 12.21
CA CYS A 83 -1.51 -2.04 10.97
C CYS A 83 -3.00 -1.84 11.31
N ARG A 84 -3.46 -0.58 11.23
CA ARG A 84 -4.83 -0.20 11.57
C ARG A 84 -5.81 -0.67 10.51
N ASP A 85 -5.52 -0.34 9.26
CA ASP A 85 -6.33 -0.68 8.11
C ASP A 85 -5.49 -1.43 7.09
N PHE A 86 -6.09 -2.37 6.39
CA PHE A 86 -5.44 -3.15 5.34
C PHE A 86 -6.45 -3.56 4.27
N TRP A 87 -6.15 -3.28 3.01
CA TRP A 87 -7.05 -3.59 1.90
C TRP A 87 -6.32 -3.87 0.59
N GLY A 88 -7.03 -4.51 -0.34
CA GLY A 88 -6.61 -4.71 -1.71
C GLY A 88 -7.27 -3.74 -2.68
N ASN A 89 -6.55 -3.28 -3.68
CA ASN A 89 -7.10 -2.50 -4.80
C ASN A 89 -6.81 -3.21 -6.11
N ILE A 90 -7.83 -3.34 -6.95
CA ILE A 90 -7.72 -3.91 -8.30
C ILE A 90 -8.04 -2.81 -9.30
N TYR A 91 -7.01 -2.30 -9.98
CA TYR A 91 -7.15 -1.29 -11.04
C TYR A 91 -7.30 -1.99 -12.37
N ARG A 92 -8.44 -1.79 -13.02
CA ARG A 92 -8.73 -2.18 -14.39
C ARG A 92 -8.60 -0.98 -15.32
N LYS A 93 -8.88 -1.16 -16.60
CA LYS A 93 -8.79 -0.06 -17.58
C LYS A 93 -9.71 1.09 -17.18
N ASN A 94 -9.16 2.31 -17.15
CA ASN A 94 -9.75 3.58 -16.73
C ASN A 94 -9.86 3.82 -15.22
N ASP A 95 -9.55 2.84 -14.39
CA ASP A 95 -9.52 3.03 -12.93
C ASP A 95 -8.38 3.97 -12.52
N TYR A 96 -8.61 4.69 -11.43
CA TYR A 96 -7.67 5.67 -10.89
C TYR A 96 -7.91 5.86 -9.39
N THR A 97 -7.08 6.67 -8.77
CA THR A 97 -7.29 7.15 -7.40
C THR A 97 -7.12 8.66 -7.40
N ASP A 98 -8.11 9.35 -6.84
CA ASP A 98 -8.07 10.79 -6.62
C ASP A 98 -6.93 11.19 -5.69
N ASP A 99 -6.54 12.46 -5.77
CA ASP A 99 -5.51 13.00 -4.89
C ASP A 99 -6.02 13.09 -3.44
N HIS A 100 -5.32 12.43 -2.53
CA HIS A 100 -5.71 12.31 -1.13
C HIS A 100 -4.52 12.04 -0.22
N ASN A 101 -4.75 12.09 1.08
CA ASN A 101 -3.83 11.63 2.12
C ASN A 101 -4.54 10.73 3.14
N HIS A 102 -3.79 10.23 4.10
CA HIS A 102 -4.30 9.35 5.14
C HIS A 102 -4.13 9.92 6.56
N SER A 103 -4.09 11.25 6.70
CA SER A 103 -4.08 11.85 8.05
C SER A 103 -5.33 11.42 8.84
N PRO A 104 -5.24 11.15 10.13
CA PRO A 104 -4.11 11.40 11.05
C PRO A 104 -3.18 10.19 11.30
N TYR A 105 -3.17 9.17 10.45
CA TYR A 105 -2.29 8.01 10.66
C TYR A 105 -0.81 8.41 10.60
N TYR A 106 0.06 7.59 11.20
CA TYR A 106 1.50 7.84 11.22
C TYR A 106 2.14 7.60 9.86
N MET A 107 2.03 6.38 9.33
CA MET A 107 2.57 5.98 8.04
C MET A 107 1.50 5.23 7.23
N SER A 108 1.61 5.28 5.94
CA SER A 108 0.83 4.47 5.01
C SER A 108 1.75 3.71 4.08
N PHE A 109 1.26 2.65 3.48
CA PHE A 109 2.04 1.91 2.49
C PHE A 109 1.20 1.46 1.30
N VAL A 110 1.89 1.29 0.18
CA VAL A 110 1.39 0.63 -1.04
C VAL A 110 2.38 -0.46 -1.43
N TYR A 111 1.87 -1.66 -1.65
CA TYR A 111 2.63 -2.81 -2.13
C TYR A 111 2.12 -3.27 -3.49
N PHE A 112 3.00 -3.41 -4.47
CA PHE A 112 2.65 -3.84 -5.82
C PHE A 112 2.65 -5.37 -5.88
N LEU A 113 1.46 -5.97 -5.69
CA LEU A 113 1.28 -7.43 -5.68
C LEU A 113 1.30 -8.01 -7.11
N LYS A 114 0.59 -7.35 -8.04
CA LYS A 114 0.58 -7.67 -9.47
C LYS A 114 0.71 -6.38 -10.27
N ALA A 115 1.79 -6.23 -11.02
CA ALA A 115 2.03 -5.02 -11.77
C ALA A 115 3.02 -5.24 -12.91
N THR A 116 2.90 -4.41 -13.95
CA THR A 116 3.89 -4.29 -15.02
C THR A 116 4.49 -2.89 -14.99
N TRP A 117 5.68 -2.71 -15.57
CA TRP A 117 6.40 -1.45 -15.57
C TRP A 117 5.65 -0.28 -16.24
N TYR A 118 4.70 -0.58 -17.12
CA TYR A 118 3.87 0.40 -17.84
C TYR A 118 2.54 0.71 -17.13
N ASN A 119 2.20 0.03 -16.03
CA ASN A 119 1.02 0.38 -15.24
C ASN A 119 1.17 1.79 -14.63
N SER A 120 0.03 2.39 -14.26
CA SER A 120 0.01 3.72 -13.64
C SER A 120 0.86 3.77 -12.37
N SER A 121 1.69 4.80 -12.27
CA SER A 121 2.57 5.03 -11.11
C SER A 121 1.78 5.49 -9.89
N LEU A 122 2.35 5.28 -8.71
CA LEU A 122 1.99 6.05 -7.52
C LEU A 122 2.68 7.42 -7.62
N VAL A 123 1.92 8.50 -7.52
CA VAL A 123 2.42 9.88 -7.68
C VAL A 123 2.22 10.65 -6.39
N PHE A 124 3.29 11.23 -5.84
CA PHE A 124 3.25 12.15 -4.71
C PHE A 124 3.12 13.58 -5.25
N THR A 125 1.94 14.18 -5.06
CA THR A 125 1.50 15.38 -5.78
C THR A 125 2.38 16.59 -5.52
N HIS A 126 2.67 16.90 -4.26
CA HIS A 126 3.46 18.09 -3.92
C HIS A 126 4.92 18.03 -4.39
N TYR A 127 5.46 16.82 -4.58
CA TYR A 127 6.87 16.64 -4.93
C TYR A 127 7.07 16.22 -6.38
N GLY A 128 5.98 15.94 -7.11
CA GLY A 128 6.03 15.40 -8.47
C GLY A 128 6.73 14.04 -8.58
N GLN A 129 7.02 13.40 -7.43
CA GLN A 129 7.72 12.11 -7.41
C GLN A 129 6.79 11.00 -7.87
N LYS A 130 7.25 10.26 -8.88
CA LYS A 130 6.52 9.11 -9.45
C LYS A 130 7.24 7.82 -9.11
N ILE A 131 6.53 6.91 -8.45
CA ILE A 131 7.03 5.57 -8.16
C ILE A 131 6.45 4.60 -9.20
N ARG A 132 7.29 4.13 -10.11
CA ARG A 132 6.88 3.13 -11.10
C ARG A 132 6.56 1.80 -10.43
N PRO A 133 5.42 1.18 -10.79
CA PRO A 133 5.04 -0.11 -10.25
C PRO A 133 6.03 -1.20 -10.68
N ARG A 134 6.36 -2.07 -9.75
CA ARG A 134 7.10 -3.30 -9.97
C ARG A 134 6.64 -4.32 -8.94
N GLU A 135 6.33 -5.52 -9.38
CA GLU A 135 5.91 -6.61 -8.49
C GLU A 135 6.92 -6.85 -7.37
N GLY A 136 6.43 -7.06 -6.17
CA GLY A 136 7.24 -7.26 -4.98
C GLY A 136 7.75 -5.98 -4.31
N LYS A 137 7.65 -4.83 -4.98
CA LYS A 137 8.04 -3.53 -4.42
C LYS A 137 6.98 -3.04 -3.43
N TYR A 138 7.44 -2.52 -2.29
CA TYR A 138 6.61 -1.72 -1.38
C TYR A 138 7.12 -0.28 -1.30
N VAL A 139 6.22 0.62 -0.96
CA VAL A 139 6.47 2.04 -0.71
C VAL A 139 5.79 2.38 0.60
N ILE A 140 6.55 2.78 1.62
CA ILE A 140 6.03 3.25 2.90
C ILE A 140 6.31 4.74 2.99
N PHE A 141 5.33 5.54 3.38
CA PHE A 141 5.42 6.99 3.38
C PHE A 141 4.59 7.62 4.51
N PRO A 142 4.96 8.81 4.98
CA PRO A 142 4.17 9.57 5.93
C PRO A 142 2.74 9.76 5.45
N SER A 143 1.77 9.45 6.29
CA SER A 143 0.35 9.42 5.90
C SER A 143 -0.22 10.78 5.46
N HIS A 144 0.41 11.89 5.85
CA HIS A 144 0.02 13.24 5.43
C HIS A 144 0.41 13.58 3.98
N LEU A 145 1.25 12.76 3.31
CA LEU A 145 1.67 13.05 1.95
C LEU A 145 0.52 12.84 0.95
N GLN A 146 0.19 13.91 0.23
CA GLN A 146 -0.78 13.89 -0.86
C GLN A 146 -0.28 13.01 -2.00
N HIS A 147 -1.12 12.07 -2.43
CA HIS A 147 -0.77 11.15 -3.50
C HIS A 147 -2.01 10.68 -4.28
N HIS A 148 -1.76 10.26 -5.52
CA HIS A 148 -2.80 9.76 -6.41
C HIS A 148 -2.27 8.67 -7.34
N VAL A 149 -3.17 8.01 -8.04
CA VAL A 149 -2.87 7.07 -9.12
C VAL A 149 -3.57 7.54 -10.39
N PRO A 150 -2.84 7.95 -11.44
CA PRO A 150 -3.44 8.34 -12.72
C PRO A 150 -4.24 7.21 -13.35
N LYS A 151 -5.18 7.55 -14.24
CA LYS A 151 -6.00 6.57 -14.95
C LYS A 151 -5.17 5.44 -15.55
N HIS A 152 -5.57 4.22 -15.22
CA HIS A 152 -4.95 3.01 -15.73
C HIS A 152 -5.36 2.79 -17.18
N ARG A 153 -4.41 2.88 -18.13
CA ARG A 153 -4.72 2.88 -19.58
C ARG A 153 -4.68 1.49 -20.24
N PHE A 154 -4.23 0.48 -19.50
CA PHE A 154 -3.94 -0.84 -20.06
C PHE A 154 -4.97 -1.89 -19.64
N ARG A 155 -5.10 -2.95 -20.45
CA ARG A 155 -6.03 -4.05 -20.16
C ARG A 155 -5.58 -4.95 -19.01
N LYS A 156 -4.24 -5.12 -18.82
CA LYS A 156 -3.73 -5.92 -17.71
C LYS A 156 -3.94 -5.19 -16.38
N SER A 157 -4.64 -5.82 -15.48
CA SER A 157 -4.91 -5.27 -14.15
C SER A 157 -3.63 -5.01 -13.36
N ARG A 158 -3.66 -3.97 -12.55
CA ARG A 158 -2.71 -3.70 -11.50
C ARG A 158 -3.38 -4.02 -10.17
N ILE A 159 -2.74 -4.83 -9.32
CA ILE A 159 -3.26 -5.16 -7.99
C ILE A 159 -2.25 -4.68 -6.95
N THR A 160 -2.75 -3.95 -5.96
CA THR A 160 -1.95 -3.48 -4.82
C THR A 160 -2.57 -3.91 -3.51
N LEU A 161 -1.72 -4.10 -2.49
CA LEU A 161 -2.14 -4.13 -1.11
C LEU A 161 -1.72 -2.82 -0.46
N SER A 162 -2.60 -2.23 0.31
CA SER A 162 -2.38 -0.95 0.98
C SER A 162 -2.78 -1.04 2.44
N GLY A 163 -2.29 -0.12 3.25
CA GLY A 163 -2.69 -0.05 4.64
C GLY A 163 -2.16 1.18 5.35
N ASN A 164 -2.75 1.43 6.51
CA ASN A 164 -2.39 2.52 7.41
C ASN A 164 -1.81 1.98 8.70
N LEU A 165 -0.74 2.60 9.16
CA LEU A 165 0.01 2.22 10.35
C LEU A 165 -0.13 3.30 11.41
N ASN A 166 -0.33 2.88 12.65
CA ASN A 166 -0.42 3.81 13.77
C ASN A 166 0.31 3.26 14.99
N PHE A 167 0.55 4.13 15.97
CA PHE A 167 1.10 3.73 17.26
C PHE A 167 0.03 3.17 18.17
N LYS A 168 0.41 2.15 18.92
CA LYS A 168 -0.32 1.66 20.07
C LYS A 168 0.51 1.97 21.31
N GLU A 169 -0.10 2.61 22.30
CA GLU A 169 0.48 2.68 23.65
C GLU A 169 0.56 1.27 24.21
N SER A 170 1.73 0.92 24.71
CA SER A 170 2.02 -0.37 25.34
C SER A 170 1.81 -0.28 26.83
#